data_8ed52a4e1f7980faffcfe5bf30ee4b69
#
_entry.id   8ed52a4e1f7980faffcfe5bf30ee4b69
#
_cell.length_a   1.000
_cell.length_b   1.000
_cell.length_c   1.000
_cell.angle_alpha   90.00
_cell.angle_beta   90.00
_cell.angle_gamma   90.00
#
_symmetry.space_group_name_H-M   'P 1'
#
loop_
_entity.id
_entity.type
_entity.pdbx_description
1 polymer ?
#
loop_
_entity_poly.entity_id
_entity_poly.type
_entity_poly.pdbx_seq_one_letter_code
_entity_poly.pdbx_strand_id
1 'polypeptide(L)'
;EAGSVVTIGFIRNGKHIALDIKRAEVSSTVYGEMKDDNIAYLQLYQFGSTTPDEVKSYLDDFESASGLIIDLRDNGGGYLDSVSGVSSCFLPKGTKVMSQEFANGDTTETDTKEEQYSKIKNIVILVNENTASAAEVLTLALKQQRDDVKIIGTTTYGKGTVQVSKTFDDGSAIKYTTSKWLSPDGTWVNGVGITPDEEVRLHDVFYQSFTNMEDEDSYTVDSVSASISDAQLCLDYLGYSVDRNDGYFSQATADALKQYKEDHNLSSNETLDKETYDSLRSQVILDWNTSSTHDLQLKQAEEELHG
;
A
#
# COMPACT_ATOMS: atom_id res chain seq x y z
N GLU A 1 -16.59 -11.75 -13.90
CA GLU A 1 -17.86 -11.05 -13.94
C GLU A 1 -18.56 -11.19 -12.60
N ALA A 2 -19.10 -10.08 -12.06
CA ALA A 2 -19.85 -10.11 -10.81
C ALA A 2 -20.99 -11.13 -10.89
N GLY A 3 -21.25 -11.84 -9.79
CA GLY A 3 -22.22 -12.93 -9.71
C GLY A 3 -21.72 -14.29 -10.18
N SER A 4 -20.59 -14.37 -10.90
CA SER A 4 -19.97 -15.65 -11.25
C SER A 4 -19.26 -16.28 -10.03
N VAL A 5 -19.06 -17.58 -10.07
CA VAL A 5 -18.36 -18.34 -9.01
C VAL A 5 -16.94 -18.64 -9.49
N VAL A 6 -15.97 -18.50 -8.60
CA VAL A 6 -14.60 -18.97 -8.76
C VAL A 6 -14.25 -19.93 -7.63
N THR A 7 -13.70 -21.09 -7.97
CA THR A 7 -13.15 -22.02 -6.99
C THR A 7 -11.71 -21.63 -6.70
N ILE A 8 -11.40 -21.30 -5.44
CA ILE A 8 -10.04 -21.01 -4.98
C ILE A 8 -9.56 -22.18 -4.15
N GLY A 9 -8.44 -22.79 -4.57
CA GLY A 9 -7.71 -23.80 -3.81
C GLY A 9 -6.64 -23.13 -2.94
N PHE A 10 -6.52 -23.56 -1.69
CA PHE A 10 -5.48 -23.11 -0.77
C PHE A 10 -5.15 -24.20 0.25
N ILE A 11 -3.99 -24.05 0.90
CA ILE A 11 -3.55 -24.96 1.96
C ILE A 11 -3.77 -24.26 3.31
N ARG A 12 -4.42 -24.93 4.25
CA ARG A 12 -4.59 -24.48 5.64
C ARG A 12 -4.30 -25.64 6.57
N ASN A 13 -3.33 -25.49 7.46
CA ASN A 13 -2.86 -26.53 8.39
C ASN A 13 -2.49 -27.84 7.66
N GLY A 14 -1.75 -27.75 6.57
CA GLY A 14 -1.32 -28.89 5.74
C GLY A 14 -2.43 -29.60 4.96
N LYS A 15 -3.64 -29.02 4.91
CA LYS A 15 -4.78 -29.60 4.18
C LYS A 15 -5.15 -28.75 2.99
N HIS A 16 -5.29 -29.37 1.82
CA HIS A 16 -5.87 -28.72 0.64
C HIS A 16 -7.35 -28.45 0.87
N ILE A 17 -7.74 -27.21 0.74
CA ILE A 17 -9.14 -26.72 0.86
C ILE A 17 -9.49 -26.04 -0.45
N ALA A 18 -10.67 -26.34 -0.99
CA ALA A 18 -11.24 -25.59 -2.11
C ALA A 18 -12.51 -24.91 -1.64
N LEU A 19 -12.63 -23.62 -1.94
CA LEU A 19 -13.82 -22.81 -1.63
C LEU A 19 -14.37 -22.19 -2.92
N ASP A 20 -15.67 -22.30 -3.08
CA ASP A 20 -16.41 -21.59 -4.11
C ASP A 20 -16.77 -20.19 -3.59
N ILE A 21 -16.20 -19.17 -4.25
CA ILE A 21 -16.42 -17.75 -3.90
C ILE A 21 -17.23 -17.11 -5.03
N LYS A 22 -18.36 -16.53 -4.66
CA LYS A 22 -19.14 -15.72 -5.60
C LYS A 22 -18.51 -14.36 -5.74
N ARG A 23 -18.12 -13.98 -6.96
CA ARG A 23 -17.60 -12.65 -7.25
C ARG A 23 -18.67 -11.58 -7.05
N ALA A 24 -18.29 -10.48 -6.44
CA ALA A 24 -19.09 -9.27 -6.31
C ALA A 24 -18.33 -8.07 -6.88
N GLU A 25 -19.03 -7.01 -7.18
CA GLU A 25 -18.37 -5.72 -7.43
C GLU A 25 -17.84 -5.17 -6.10
N VAL A 26 -16.58 -4.79 -6.09
CA VAL A 26 -15.98 -4.05 -4.99
C VAL A 26 -16.14 -2.58 -5.33
N SER A 27 -17.08 -1.91 -4.68
CA SER A 27 -17.39 -0.50 -4.93
C SER A 27 -16.70 0.44 -3.94
N SER A 28 -16.31 -0.05 -2.75
CA SER A 28 -15.65 0.80 -1.74
C SER A 28 -14.22 1.12 -2.14
N THR A 29 -13.88 2.40 -2.08
CA THR A 29 -12.54 2.93 -2.32
C THR A 29 -11.81 3.28 -1.04
N VAL A 30 -12.48 3.16 0.11
CA VAL A 30 -12.02 3.55 1.43
C VAL A 30 -12.33 2.44 2.43
N TYR A 31 -11.42 2.22 3.36
CA TYR A 31 -11.64 1.46 4.60
C TYR A 31 -11.28 2.32 5.79
N GLY A 32 -12.01 2.22 6.88
CA GLY A 32 -11.71 2.96 8.09
C GLY A 32 -12.07 2.19 9.35
N GLU A 33 -11.31 2.42 10.42
CA GLU A 33 -11.54 1.87 11.74
C GLU A 33 -11.01 2.79 12.83
N MET A 34 -11.59 2.71 14.04
CA MET A 34 -10.96 3.26 15.25
C MET A 34 -10.00 2.22 15.80
N LYS A 35 -8.75 2.61 15.94
CA LYS A 35 -7.71 1.80 16.61
C LYS A 35 -7.73 2.04 18.11
N ASP A 36 -6.92 1.28 18.82
CA ASP A 36 -6.67 1.51 20.24
C ASP A 36 -6.17 2.95 20.45
N ASP A 37 -6.29 3.45 21.67
CA ASP A 37 -5.86 4.80 22.06
C ASP A 37 -6.56 5.97 21.31
N ASN A 38 -7.74 5.68 20.74
CA ASN A 38 -8.58 6.69 20.10
C ASN A 38 -7.95 7.33 18.84
N ILE A 39 -7.14 6.57 18.11
CA ILE A 39 -6.58 6.95 16.82
C ILE A 39 -7.50 6.44 15.70
N ALA A 40 -7.90 7.31 14.79
CA ALA A 40 -8.61 6.92 13.59
C ALA A 40 -7.61 6.44 12.51
N TYR A 41 -7.95 5.35 11.83
CA TYR A 41 -7.23 4.84 10.67
C TYR A 41 -8.13 4.86 9.44
N LEU A 42 -7.64 5.43 8.34
CA LEU A 42 -8.35 5.58 7.09
C LEU A 42 -7.45 5.18 5.93
N GLN A 43 -7.72 4.05 5.31
CA GLN A 43 -7.01 3.58 4.13
C GLN A 43 -7.79 3.94 2.87
N LEU A 44 -7.13 4.65 1.95
CA LEU A 44 -7.67 4.94 0.63
C LEU A 44 -6.98 4.05 -0.42
N TYR A 45 -7.75 3.17 -1.06
CA TYR A 45 -7.22 2.27 -2.08
C TYR A 45 -7.04 2.96 -3.44
N GLN A 46 -7.93 3.89 -3.75
CA GLN A 46 -7.93 4.68 -4.97
C GLN A 46 -8.82 5.92 -4.84
N PHE A 47 -8.69 6.85 -5.76
CA PHE A 47 -9.55 8.03 -5.85
C PHE A 47 -10.66 7.81 -6.89
N GLY A 48 -11.79 7.26 -6.47
CA GLY A 48 -13.01 7.06 -7.26
C GLY A 48 -14.00 8.22 -7.10
N SER A 49 -15.10 8.17 -7.82
CA SER A 49 -16.16 9.20 -7.73
C SER A 49 -16.87 9.23 -6.37
N THR A 50 -16.90 8.12 -5.65
CA THR A 50 -17.56 7.96 -4.33
C THR A 50 -16.63 8.23 -3.16
N THR A 51 -15.32 8.28 -3.39
CA THR A 51 -14.31 8.40 -2.31
C THR A 51 -14.55 9.58 -1.36
N PRO A 52 -14.92 10.80 -1.80
CA PRO A 52 -15.17 11.90 -0.87
C PRO A 52 -16.32 11.62 0.10
N ASP A 53 -17.39 10.99 -0.37
CA ASP A 53 -18.55 10.67 0.45
C ASP A 53 -18.26 9.50 1.40
N GLU A 54 -17.49 8.51 0.94
CA GLU A 54 -17.02 7.40 1.79
C GLU A 54 -16.11 7.93 2.92
N VAL A 55 -15.17 8.83 2.61
CA VAL A 55 -14.31 9.48 3.61
C VAL A 55 -15.15 10.23 4.65
N LYS A 56 -16.14 11.03 4.22
CA LYS A 56 -17.04 11.74 5.15
C LYS A 56 -17.78 10.79 6.07
N SER A 57 -18.29 9.68 5.54
CA SER A 57 -19.01 8.67 6.34
C SER A 57 -18.12 8.09 7.45
N TYR A 58 -16.86 7.78 7.17
CA TYR A 58 -15.94 7.33 8.23
C TYR A 58 -15.59 8.46 9.23
N LEU A 59 -15.44 9.69 8.74
CA LEU A 59 -15.14 10.84 9.62
C LEU A 59 -16.27 11.14 10.60
N ASP A 60 -17.52 10.78 10.29
CA ASP A 60 -18.64 10.83 11.24
C ASP A 60 -18.44 9.85 12.40
N ASP A 61 -17.95 8.64 12.11
CA ASP A 61 -17.63 7.63 13.13
C ASP A 61 -16.37 8.00 13.94
N PHE A 62 -15.52 8.87 13.40
CA PHE A 62 -14.23 9.29 13.97
C PHE A 62 -14.27 10.64 14.70
N GLU A 63 -15.44 11.18 14.99
CA GLU A 63 -15.59 12.53 15.58
C GLU A 63 -14.79 12.72 16.88
N SER A 64 -14.60 11.64 17.65
CA SER A 64 -13.88 11.66 18.93
C SER A 64 -12.38 11.38 18.82
N ALA A 65 -11.86 11.10 17.61
CA ALA A 65 -10.46 10.70 17.43
C ALA A 65 -9.49 11.81 17.85
N SER A 66 -8.41 11.42 18.55
CA SER A 66 -7.33 12.31 18.97
C SER A 66 -6.33 12.60 17.85
N GLY A 67 -6.22 11.69 16.87
CA GLY A 67 -5.37 11.78 15.69
C GLY A 67 -5.91 10.91 14.56
N LEU A 68 -5.35 11.08 13.36
CA LEU A 68 -5.76 10.36 12.17
C LEU A 68 -4.55 9.85 11.40
N ILE A 69 -4.57 8.57 11.06
CA ILE A 69 -3.66 7.97 10.08
C ILE A 69 -4.40 7.88 8.74
N ILE A 70 -3.85 8.49 7.70
CA ILE A 70 -4.32 8.34 6.31
C ILE A 70 -3.32 7.43 5.59
N ASP A 71 -3.73 6.20 5.27
CA ASP A 71 -2.87 5.25 4.57
C ASP A 71 -3.10 5.34 3.06
N LEU A 72 -2.07 5.81 2.35
CA LEU A 72 -2.00 5.94 0.90
C LEU A 72 -0.98 4.98 0.28
N ARG A 73 -0.47 4.03 1.05
CA ARG A 73 0.42 3.00 0.52
C ARG A 73 -0.29 2.20 -0.56
N ASP A 74 0.41 1.87 -1.63
CA ASP A 74 -0.10 1.15 -2.81
C ASP A 74 -1.27 1.84 -3.55
N ASN A 75 -1.55 3.11 -3.23
CA ASN A 75 -2.56 3.91 -3.91
C ASN A 75 -1.97 4.58 -5.16
N GLY A 76 -2.25 4.02 -6.34
CA GLY A 76 -1.79 4.57 -7.63
C GLY A 76 -2.51 5.84 -8.10
N GLY A 77 -3.40 6.41 -7.29
CA GLY A 77 -4.15 7.62 -7.59
C GLY A 77 -5.59 7.38 -8.06
N GLY A 78 -6.04 8.14 -9.04
CA GLY A 78 -7.40 8.08 -9.57
C GLY A 78 -7.87 9.43 -10.13
N TYR A 79 -9.12 9.79 -9.88
CA TYR A 79 -9.71 11.03 -10.41
C TYR A 79 -9.27 12.26 -9.60
N LEU A 80 -8.77 13.29 -10.28
CA LEU A 80 -8.35 14.56 -9.65
C LEU A 80 -9.51 15.32 -9.00
N ASP A 81 -10.72 15.23 -9.57
CA ASP A 81 -11.91 15.84 -8.94
C ASP A 81 -12.21 15.22 -7.57
N SER A 82 -11.95 13.93 -7.40
CA SER A 82 -12.07 13.23 -6.12
C SER A 82 -11.09 13.77 -5.09
N VAL A 83 -9.85 14.10 -5.50
CA VAL A 83 -8.84 14.68 -4.58
C VAL A 83 -9.33 16.00 -3.98
N SER A 84 -9.92 16.89 -4.80
CA SER A 84 -10.46 18.17 -4.29
C SER A 84 -11.58 17.93 -3.25
N GLY A 85 -12.42 16.92 -3.47
CA GLY A 85 -13.46 16.52 -2.52
C GLY A 85 -12.89 15.99 -1.21
N VAL A 86 -11.92 15.07 -1.28
CA VAL A 86 -11.24 14.51 -0.10
C VAL A 86 -10.46 15.61 0.63
N SER A 87 -9.77 16.50 -0.11
CA SER A 87 -9.04 17.63 0.50
C SER A 87 -9.99 18.57 1.26
N SER A 88 -11.22 18.77 0.76
CA SER A 88 -12.25 19.58 1.47
C SER A 88 -12.67 18.97 2.81
N CYS A 89 -12.46 17.65 3.00
CA CYS A 89 -12.71 17.06 4.32
C CYS A 89 -11.75 17.61 5.39
N PHE A 90 -10.55 18.04 5.02
CA PHE A 90 -9.48 18.38 5.94
C PHE A 90 -8.98 19.84 5.86
N LEU A 91 -9.31 20.55 4.78
CA LEU A 91 -8.84 21.91 4.53
C LEU A 91 -10.01 22.89 4.43
N PRO A 92 -9.83 24.15 4.84
CA PRO A 92 -10.85 25.18 4.65
C PRO A 92 -11.24 25.37 3.19
N LYS A 93 -12.46 25.81 2.94
CA LYS A 93 -12.95 26.15 1.61
C LYS A 93 -12.08 27.21 0.94
N GLY A 94 -11.81 27.04 -0.35
CA GLY A 94 -10.98 27.94 -1.14
C GLY A 94 -9.49 27.75 -0.90
N THR A 95 -9.07 26.66 -0.23
CA THR A 95 -7.66 26.33 -0.08
C THR A 95 -7.16 25.65 -1.34
N LYS A 96 -6.02 26.14 -1.87
CA LYS A 96 -5.40 25.57 -3.06
C LYS A 96 -4.93 24.13 -2.81
N VAL A 97 -5.38 23.22 -3.66
CA VAL A 97 -5.02 21.78 -3.63
C VAL A 97 -3.87 21.51 -4.61
N MET A 98 -3.96 22.04 -5.81
CA MET A 98 -2.93 21.90 -6.85
C MET A 98 -3.13 22.95 -7.94
N SER A 99 -2.17 23.03 -8.87
CA SER A 99 -2.35 23.68 -10.16
C SER A 99 -1.97 22.72 -11.30
N GLN A 100 -2.52 22.97 -12.49
CA GLN A 100 -2.12 22.30 -13.72
C GLN A 100 -1.49 23.32 -14.67
N GLU A 101 -0.38 22.95 -15.30
CA GLU A 101 0.29 23.73 -16.34
C GLU A 101 0.24 22.96 -17.64
N PHE A 102 -0.39 23.55 -18.65
CA PHE A 102 -0.57 22.99 -19.99
C PHE A 102 0.62 23.31 -20.90
N ALA A 103 0.74 22.55 -21.99
CA ALA A 103 1.82 22.72 -22.97
C ALA A 103 1.87 24.11 -23.63
N ASN A 104 0.75 24.84 -23.69
CA ASN A 104 0.66 26.21 -24.21
C ASN A 104 1.05 27.29 -23.18
N GLY A 105 1.41 26.88 -21.94
CA GLY A 105 1.75 27.78 -20.85
C GLY A 105 0.56 28.25 -20.02
N ASP A 106 -0.68 27.88 -20.36
CA ASP A 106 -1.84 28.18 -19.53
C ASP A 106 -1.76 27.39 -18.22
N THR A 107 -2.30 28.00 -17.15
CA THR A 107 -2.40 27.37 -15.84
C THR A 107 -3.82 27.40 -15.33
N THR A 108 -4.21 26.35 -14.61
CA THR A 108 -5.48 26.30 -13.87
C THR A 108 -5.22 25.89 -12.44
N GLU A 109 -5.97 26.44 -11.50
CA GLU A 109 -5.90 26.07 -10.08
C GLU A 109 -7.11 25.19 -9.71
N THR A 110 -6.87 24.28 -8.79
CA THR A 110 -7.91 23.45 -8.18
C THR A 110 -7.90 23.72 -6.68
N ASP A 111 -9.01 24.21 -6.18
CA ASP A 111 -9.20 24.54 -4.78
C ASP A 111 -10.24 23.62 -4.14
N THR A 112 -10.26 23.57 -2.81
CA THR A 112 -11.34 22.97 -2.03
C THR A 112 -12.65 23.71 -2.28
N LYS A 113 -13.74 22.95 -2.54
CA LYS A 113 -15.04 23.54 -2.93
C LYS A 113 -16.03 23.63 -1.77
N GLU A 114 -15.84 22.79 -0.74
CA GLU A 114 -16.75 22.67 0.39
C GLU A 114 -16.10 23.21 1.67
N GLU A 115 -16.93 23.49 2.70
CA GLU A 115 -16.44 23.82 4.02
C GLU A 115 -15.72 22.61 4.64
N GLN A 116 -14.68 22.87 5.43
CA GLN A 116 -13.90 21.82 6.09
C GLN A 116 -14.83 20.95 6.96
N TYR A 117 -14.83 19.63 6.69
CA TYR A 117 -15.70 18.67 7.34
C TYR A 117 -15.14 18.23 8.70
N SER A 118 -13.94 17.68 8.72
CA SER A 118 -13.31 17.15 9.92
C SER A 118 -12.53 18.21 10.69
N LYS A 119 -12.58 18.14 12.01
CA LYS A 119 -11.77 18.95 12.93
C LYS A 119 -10.62 18.18 13.55
N ILE A 120 -10.42 16.92 13.17
CA ILE A 120 -9.31 16.08 13.66
C ILE A 120 -7.98 16.77 13.36
N LYS A 121 -7.13 16.82 14.38
CA LYS A 121 -5.77 17.33 14.31
C LYS A 121 -4.79 16.18 14.38
N ASN A 122 -3.50 16.49 14.17
CA ASN A 122 -2.42 15.51 14.18
C ASN A 122 -2.69 14.40 13.18
N ILE A 123 -2.37 14.65 11.92
CA ILE A 123 -2.56 13.71 10.82
C ILE A 123 -1.20 13.11 10.45
N VAL A 124 -1.11 11.79 10.40
CA VAL A 124 0.00 11.07 9.79
C VAL A 124 -0.45 10.49 8.46
N ILE A 125 0.33 10.71 7.41
CA ILE A 125 0.09 10.13 6.09
C ILE A 125 1.13 9.04 5.84
N LEU A 126 0.67 7.80 5.64
CA LEU A 126 1.54 6.70 5.24
C LEU A 126 1.64 6.63 3.72
N VAL A 127 2.87 6.56 3.22
CA VAL A 127 3.17 6.51 1.77
C VAL A 127 4.23 5.46 1.47
N ASN A 128 4.24 4.95 0.23
CA ASN A 128 5.29 4.09 -0.27
C ASN A 128 5.60 4.37 -1.76
N GLU A 129 6.52 3.61 -2.35
CA GLU A 129 6.96 3.74 -3.74
C GLU A 129 5.85 3.51 -4.77
N ASN A 130 4.70 2.95 -4.37
CA ASN A 130 3.52 2.75 -5.20
C ASN A 130 2.47 3.86 -5.02
N THR A 131 2.65 4.74 -4.05
CA THR A 131 1.82 5.95 -3.86
C THR A 131 2.06 6.90 -5.03
N ALA A 132 1.03 7.20 -5.83
CA ALA A 132 1.21 7.95 -7.08
C ALA A 132 0.07 8.91 -7.42
N SER A 133 0.38 9.95 -8.23
CA SER A 133 -0.62 10.82 -8.89
C SER A 133 -1.56 11.51 -7.89
N ALA A 134 -2.87 11.22 -7.94
CA ALA A 134 -3.89 11.79 -7.05
C ALA A 134 -3.56 11.61 -5.55
N ALA A 135 -2.93 10.48 -5.18
CA ALA A 135 -2.47 10.24 -3.81
C ALA A 135 -1.33 11.19 -3.43
N GLU A 136 -0.40 11.46 -4.36
CA GLU A 136 0.67 12.45 -4.14
C GLU A 136 0.12 13.88 -4.07
N VAL A 137 -0.92 14.20 -4.85
CA VAL A 137 -1.59 15.50 -4.77
C VAL A 137 -2.21 15.69 -3.39
N LEU A 138 -2.97 14.71 -2.86
CA LEU A 138 -3.55 14.78 -1.52
C LEU A 138 -2.47 14.95 -0.45
N THR A 139 -1.40 14.15 -0.53
CA THR A 139 -0.27 14.20 0.40
C THR A 139 0.32 15.59 0.50
N LEU A 140 0.68 16.20 -0.65
CA LEU A 140 1.26 17.55 -0.64
C LEU A 140 0.24 18.65 -0.33
N ALA A 141 -1.02 18.49 -0.75
CA ALA A 141 -2.07 19.45 -0.40
C ALA A 141 -2.24 19.54 1.12
N LEU A 142 -2.32 18.40 1.81
CA LEU A 142 -2.43 18.39 3.27
C LEU A 142 -1.15 18.87 3.94
N LYS A 143 0.00 18.38 3.52
CA LYS A 143 1.31 18.73 4.11
C LYS A 143 1.64 20.21 4.02
N GLN A 144 1.33 20.85 2.88
CA GLN A 144 1.70 22.24 2.62
C GLN A 144 0.65 23.24 3.14
N GLN A 145 -0.57 22.79 3.43
CA GLN A 145 -1.66 23.65 3.89
C GLN A 145 -1.99 23.49 5.39
N ARG A 146 -1.28 22.56 6.08
CA ARG A 146 -1.46 22.29 7.52
C ARG A 146 -0.12 22.04 8.18
N ASP A 147 0.06 22.60 9.38
CA ASP A 147 1.28 22.43 10.18
C ASP A 147 1.28 21.13 11.01
N ASP A 148 0.12 20.47 11.14
CA ASP A 148 -0.10 19.27 11.96
C ASP A 148 -0.16 17.98 11.12
N VAL A 149 0.53 17.96 9.98
CA VAL A 149 0.64 16.79 9.08
C VAL A 149 2.07 16.28 9.03
N LYS A 150 2.27 14.99 9.28
CA LYS A 150 3.55 14.29 9.10
C LYS A 150 3.42 13.19 8.05
N ILE A 151 4.43 13.03 7.23
CA ILE A 151 4.51 11.97 6.21
C ILE A 151 5.50 10.92 6.67
N ILE A 152 5.09 9.65 6.74
CA ILE A 152 5.93 8.51 7.15
C ILE A 152 5.88 7.44 6.06
N GLY A 153 7.00 6.78 5.81
CA GLY A 153 7.08 5.67 4.86
C GLY A 153 8.30 5.73 3.97
N THR A 154 8.15 5.48 2.68
CA THR A 154 9.22 5.58 1.68
C THR A 154 8.88 6.58 0.60
N THR A 155 9.88 7.03 -0.18
CA THR A 155 9.69 7.99 -1.27
C THR A 155 8.64 7.48 -2.26
N THR A 156 7.69 8.35 -2.64
CA THR A 156 6.57 8.01 -3.53
C THR A 156 7.02 7.85 -4.99
N TYR A 157 6.11 7.41 -5.85
CA TYR A 157 6.38 7.10 -7.26
C TYR A 157 6.84 8.30 -8.09
N GLY A 158 6.29 9.48 -7.85
CA GLY A 158 6.62 10.67 -8.64
C GLY A 158 5.87 10.76 -9.98
N LYS A 159 4.55 10.59 -9.99
CA LYS A 159 3.72 10.77 -11.19
C LYS A 159 3.19 12.19 -11.27
N GLY A 160 3.99 13.11 -11.83
CA GLY A 160 3.68 14.54 -11.95
C GLY A 160 2.91 14.94 -13.21
N THR A 161 2.32 13.99 -13.97
CA THR A 161 1.60 14.26 -15.22
C THR A 161 0.12 13.93 -15.11
N VAL A 162 -0.72 14.71 -15.81
CA VAL A 162 -2.16 14.51 -15.94
C VAL A 162 -2.46 13.88 -17.30
N GLN A 163 -3.22 12.79 -17.28
CA GLN A 163 -3.60 12.05 -18.48
C GLN A 163 -5.12 12.03 -18.62
N VAL A 164 -5.59 12.12 -19.85
CA VAL A 164 -7.00 11.94 -20.20
C VAL A 164 -7.14 10.79 -21.20
N SER A 165 -8.27 10.10 -21.12
CA SER A 165 -8.65 9.06 -22.08
C SER A 165 -9.76 9.57 -22.97
N LYS A 166 -9.64 9.34 -24.26
CA LYS A 166 -10.69 9.63 -25.26
C LYS A 166 -11.07 8.33 -25.95
N THR A 167 -12.33 7.95 -25.81
CA THR A 167 -12.91 6.80 -26.53
C THR A 167 -13.52 7.29 -27.84
N PHE A 168 -13.33 6.52 -28.91
CA PHE A 168 -13.89 6.78 -30.24
C PHE A 168 -15.13 5.91 -30.47
N ASP A 169 -15.91 6.25 -31.53
CA ASP A 169 -17.19 5.60 -31.84
C ASP A 169 -17.03 4.10 -32.18
N ASP A 170 -15.84 3.69 -32.62
CA ASP A 170 -15.51 2.29 -32.91
C ASP A 170 -15.09 1.48 -31.67
N GLY A 171 -15.12 2.11 -30.47
CA GLY A 171 -14.73 1.50 -29.22
C GLY A 171 -13.22 1.53 -28.93
N SER A 172 -12.40 2.00 -29.87
CA SER A 172 -10.98 2.24 -29.61
C SER A 172 -10.80 3.44 -28.66
N ALA A 173 -9.67 3.48 -27.94
CA ALA A 173 -9.37 4.58 -27.04
C ALA A 173 -7.92 5.01 -27.13
N ILE A 174 -7.68 6.30 -26.91
CA ILE A 174 -6.34 6.86 -26.73
C ILE A 174 -6.23 7.48 -25.34
N LYS A 175 -5.13 7.21 -24.65
CA LYS A 175 -4.75 7.86 -23.39
C LYS A 175 -3.50 8.71 -23.65
N TYR A 176 -3.56 10.00 -23.31
CA TYR A 176 -2.47 10.94 -23.58
C TYR A 176 -2.31 11.96 -22.45
N THR A 177 -1.11 12.49 -22.31
CA THR A 177 -0.77 13.52 -21.32
C THR A 177 -1.21 14.90 -21.85
N THR A 178 -1.90 15.68 -21.01
CA THR A 178 -2.39 17.02 -21.32
C THR A 178 -1.67 18.12 -20.57
N SER A 179 -1.22 17.85 -19.36
CA SER A 179 -0.60 18.84 -18.48
C SER A 179 0.34 18.15 -17.46
N LYS A 180 1.14 18.95 -16.79
CA LYS A 180 1.75 18.58 -15.52
C LYS A 180 0.91 19.15 -14.38
N TRP A 181 0.95 18.51 -13.22
CA TRP A 181 0.38 19.09 -12.01
C TRP A 181 1.52 19.55 -11.08
N LEU A 182 1.22 20.58 -10.33
CA LEU A 182 2.11 21.19 -9.34
C LEU A 182 1.37 21.24 -8.00
N SER A 183 2.08 21.03 -6.90
CA SER A 183 1.55 21.18 -5.55
C SER A 183 1.17 22.64 -5.23
N PRO A 184 0.55 22.90 -4.07
CA PRO A 184 0.19 24.28 -3.69
C PRO A 184 1.33 25.28 -3.76
N ASP A 185 2.56 24.88 -3.40
CA ASP A 185 3.75 25.74 -3.45
C ASP A 185 4.45 25.78 -4.82
N GLY A 186 3.96 25.02 -5.80
CA GLY A 186 4.51 24.94 -7.14
C GLY A 186 5.53 23.82 -7.37
N THR A 187 5.74 22.92 -6.41
CA THR A 187 6.64 21.76 -6.58
C THR A 187 6.12 20.77 -7.61
N TRP A 188 7.00 20.28 -8.48
CA TRP A 188 6.71 19.22 -9.45
C TRP A 188 7.43 17.92 -9.08
N VAL A 189 6.69 16.90 -8.73
CA VAL A 189 7.23 15.62 -8.22
C VAL A 189 7.64 14.62 -9.30
N ASN A 190 7.50 14.95 -10.57
CA ASN A 190 7.65 13.98 -11.67
C ASN A 190 9.04 13.34 -11.73
N GLY A 191 9.08 12.00 -11.56
CA GLY A 191 10.30 11.20 -11.56
C GLY A 191 11.16 11.34 -10.30
N VAL A 192 10.71 12.13 -9.31
CA VAL A 192 11.42 12.34 -8.03
C VAL A 192 10.63 11.77 -6.86
N GLY A 193 9.30 11.91 -6.88
CA GLY A 193 8.42 11.54 -5.78
C GLY A 193 8.41 12.55 -4.64
N ILE A 194 7.70 12.19 -3.58
CA ILE A 194 7.64 12.90 -2.31
C ILE A 194 8.52 12.15 -1.33
N THR A 195 9.53 12.81 -0.79
CA THR A 195 10.34 12.27 0.31
C THR A 195 9.53 12.42 1.60
N PRO A 196 9.33 11.36 2.38
CA PRO A 196 8.64 11.46 3.66
C PRO A 196 9.43 12.32 4.67
N ASP A 197 8.75 12.86 5.69
CA ASP A 197 9.40 13.54 6.82
C ASP A 197 10.21 12.54 7.66
N GLU A 198 9.74 11.29 7.72
CA GLU A 198 10.41 10.19 8.39
C GLU A 198 10.41 8.95 7.50
N GLU A 199 11.60 8.52 7.09
CA GLU A 199 11.75 7.32 6.27
C GLU A 199 11.70 6.08 7.16
N VAL A 200 10.69 5.25 6.94
CA VAL A 200 10.53 3.96 7.60
C VAL A 200 10.36 2.89 6.54
N ARG A 201 11.35 2.00 6.41
CA ARG A 201 11.27 0.87 5.47
C ARG A 201 10.65 -0.34 6.16
N LEU A 202 9.84 -1.08 5.42
CA LEU A 202 9.40 -2.41 5.82
C LEU A 202 10.54 -3.43 5.67
N HIS A 203 10.30 -4.65 6.11
CA HIS A 203 11.25 -5.75 5.92
C HIS A 203 11.50 -6.00 4.43
N ASP A 204 12.73 -6.40 4.06
CA ASP A 204 13.15 -6.56 2.66
C ASP A 204 12.30 -7.57 1.87
N VAL A 205 11.61 -8.48 2.53
CA VAL A 205 10.67 -9.43 1.92
C VAL A 205 9.57 -8.74 1.11
N PHE A 206 9.16 -7.51 1.48
CA PHE A 206 8.12 -6.74 0.78
C PHE A 206 8.63 -6.02 -0.47
N TYR A 207 9.94 -5.90 -0.63
CA TYR A 207 10.57 -5.28 -1.82
C TYR A 207 11.11 -6.32 -2.80
N GLN A 208 10.95 -7.61 -2.47
CA GLN A 208 11.44 -8.71 -3.29
C GLN A 208 10.45 -9.10 -4.38
N SER A 209 10.94 -9.24 -5.62
CA SER A 209 10.21 -9.90 -6.69
C SER A 209 10.45 -11.39 -6.60
N PHE A 210 9.51 -12.13 -6.03
CA PHE A 210 9.64 -13.57 -5.83
C PHE A 210 9.80 -14.33 -7.15
N THR A 211 10.75 -15.27 -7.18
CA THR A 211 10.96 -16.17 -8.31
C THR A 211 9.83 -17.21 -8.42
N ASN A 212 9.67 -17.79 -9.60
CA ASN A 212 8.80 -18.97 -9.75
C ASN A 212 9.64 -20.22 -9.49
N MET A 213 9.17 -21.09 -8.59
CA MET A 213 9.78 -22.39 -8.31
C MET A 213 8.91 -23.47 -8.95
N GLU A 214 9.49 -24.33 -9.78
CA GLU A 214 8.77 -25.42 -10.46
C GLU A 214 8.61 -26.64 -9.54
N ASP A 215 7.69 -27.55 -9.88
CA ASP A 215 7.33 -28.70 -9.03
C ASP A 215 8.51 -29.67 -8.80
N GLU A 216 9.42 -29.77 -9.79
CA GLU A 216 10.61 -30.63 -9.70
C GLU A 216 11.81 -29.97 -9.02
N ASP A 217 11.75 -28.68 -8.74
CA ASP A 217 12.83 -27.97 -8.08
C ASP A 217 12.98 -28.40 -6.61
N SER A 218 14.21 -28.64 -6.21
CA SER A 218 14.53 -29.04 -4.85
C SER A 218 15.97 -28.64 -4.50
N TYR A 219 16.12 -27.95 -3.36
CA TYR A 219 17.41 -27.41 -2.93
C TYR A 219 17.79 -27.94 -1.54
N THR A 220 19.07 -28.26 -1.37
CA THR A 220 19.67 -28.73 -0.12
C THR A 220 20.92 -27.91 0.19
N VAL A 221 21.58 -28.20 1.31
CA VAL A 221 22.85 -27.56 1.70
C VAL A 221 23.83 -27.54 0.52
N ASP A 222 24.53 -26.44 0.36
CA ASP A 222 25.47 -26.09 -0.74
C ASP A 222 24.82 -25.74 -2.08
N SER A 223 23.48 -25.78 -2.20
CA SER A 223 22.77 -25.24 -3.40
C SER A 223 22.83 -23.72 -3.44
N VAL A 224 22.72 -23.15 -4.66
CA VAL A 224 22.61 -21.71 -4.89
C VAL A 224 21.45 -21.44 -5.83
N SER A 225 20.47 -20.62 -5.42
CA SER A 225 19.31 -20.24 -6.23
C SER A 225 18.67 -18.94 -5.72
N ALA A 226 18.02 -18.19 -6.60
CA ALA A 226 17.19 -17.06 -6.22
C ALA A 226 16.01 -17.48 -5.32
N SER A 227 15.43 -18.68 -5.55
CA SER A 227 14.36 -19.23 -4.70
C SER A 227 14.83 -19.48 -3.26
N ILE A 228 16.13 -19.77 -3.06
CA ILE A 228 16.71 -19.88 -1.72
C ILE A 228 16.81 -18.50 -1.06
N SER A 229 17.21 -17.45 -1.78
CA SER A 229 17.22 -16.08 -1.29
C SER A 229 15.81 -15.63 -0.86
N ASP A 230 14.81 -15.93 -1.68
CA ASP A 230 13.40 -15.64 -1.37
C ASP A 230 12.95 -16.37 -0.08
N ALA A 231 13.28 -17.67 0.05
CA ALA A 231 12.96 -18.44 1.24
C ALA A 231 13.68 -17.93 2.49
N GLN A 232 14.96 -17.50 2.37
CA GLN A 232 15.73 -16.90 3.47
C GLN A 232 15.08 -15.61 3.95
N LEU A 233 14.63 -14.73 3.05
CA LEU A 233 13.90 -13.51 3.41
C LEU A 233 12.56 -13.80 4.10
N CYS A 234 11.83 -14.82 3.64
CA CYS A 234 10.59 -15.24 4.30
C CYS A 234 10.86 -15.79 5.71
N LEU A 235 11.88 -16.64 5.87
CA LEU A 235 12.27 -17.20 7.16
C LEU A 235 12.67 -16.10 8.15
N ASP A 236 13.49 -15.15 7.71
CA ASP A 236 13.92 -14.02 8.53
C ASP A 236 12.73 -13.17 8.99
N TYR A 237 11.85 -12.80 8.07
CA TYR A 237 10.62 -12.06 8.39
C TYR A 237 9.73 -12.81 9.40
N LEU A 238 9.60 -14.13 9.26
CA LEU A 238 8.81 -14.96 10.15
C LEU A 238 9.51 -15.30 11.48
N GLY A 239 10.72 -14.77 11.70
CA GLY A 239 11.46 -14.90 12.95
C GLY A 239 12.33 -16.15 13.08
N TYR A 240 12.54 -16.90 12.00
CA TYR A 240 13.47 -18.03 11.97
C TYR A 240 14.89 -17.53 11.70
N SER A 241 15.85 -18.00 12.52
CA SER A 241 17.24 -17.55 12.44
C SER A 241 17.93 -18.04 11.17
N VAL A 242 18.18 -17.14 10.22
CA VAL A 242 19.05 -17.36 9.08
C VAL A 242 20.33 -16.54 9.21
N ASP A 243 21.43 -17.01 8.62
CA ASP A 243 22.72 -16.33 8.67
C ASP A 243 22.98 -15.45 7.44
N ARG A 244 22.13 -15.55 6.41
CA ARG A 244 22.28 -14.89 5.11
C ARG A 244 20.99 -14.88 4.30
N ASN A 245 20.95 -14.05 3.25
CA ASN A 245 19.83 -13.93 2.32
C ASN A 245 20.28 -13.83 0.84
N ASP A 246 21.47 -14.33 0.52
CA ASP A 246 22.09 -14.21 -0.80
C ASP A 246 21.84 -15.42 -1.73
N GLY A 247 21.00 -16.34 -1.28
CA GLY A 247 20.61 -17.53 -2.07
C GLY A 247 21.56 -18.72 -1.98
N TYR A 248 22.58 -18.68 -1.14
CA TYR A 248 23.39 -19.87 -0.80
C TYR A 248 22.72 -20.61 0.36
N PHE A 249 22.43 -21.90 0.17
CA PHE A 249 21.80 -22.76 1.16
C PHE A 249 22.82 -23.22 2.20
N SER A 250 22.97 -22.45 3.28
CA SER A 250 23.86 -22.78 4.40
C SER A 250 23.21 -23.81 5.34
N GLN A 251 24.01 -24.36 6.28
CA GLN A 251 23.46 -25.21 7.33
C GLN A 251 22.47 -24.45 8.22
N ALA A 252 22.72 -23.15 8.51
CA ALA A 252 21.78 -22.33 9.27
C ALA A 252 20.46 -22.16 8.54
N THR A 253 20.47 -21.97 7.21
CA THR A 253 19.25 -21.97 6.39
C THR A 253 18.50 -23.29 6.46
N ALA A 254 19.23 -24.45 6.42
CA ALA A 254 18.63 -25.78 6.55
C ALA A 254 17.96 -25.97 7.92
N ASP A 255 18.63 -25.56 8.99
CA ASP A 255 18.12 -25.67 10.37
C ASP A 255 16.86 -24.80 10.56
N ALA A 256 16.87 -23.55 10.07
CA ALA A 256 15.73 -22.65 10.09
C ALA A 256 14.53 -23.20 9.30
N LEU A 257 14.80 -23.74 8.10
CA LEU A 257 13.78 -24.34 7.25
C LEU A 257 13.14 -25.58 7.91
N LYS A 258 13.94 -26.40 8.53
CA LYS A 258 13.48 -27.57 9.28
C LYS A 258 12.58 -27.17 10.44
N GLN A 259 12.98 -26.17 11.23
CA GLN A 259 12.15 -25.66 12.31
C GLN A 259 10.81 -25.10 11.79
N TYR A 260 10.84 -24.32 10.70
CA TYR A 260 9.64 -23.84 10.05
C TYR A 260 8.69 -24.97 9.62
N LYS A 261 9.23 -26.02 8.99
CA LYS A 261 8.47 -27.20 8.55
C LYS A 261 7.82 -27.93 9.73
N GLU A 262 8.54 -28.09 10.84
CA GLU A 262 8.03 -28.72 12.06
C GLU A 262 6.87 -27.89 12.65
N ASP A 263 7.02 -26.58 12.76
CA ASP A 263 6.00 -25.67 13.30
C ASP A 263 4.73 -25.62 12.44
N HIS A 264 4.89 -25.82 11.12
CA HIS A 264 3.77 -25.78 10.15
C HIS A 264 3.27 -27.18 9.71
N ASN A 265 3.70 -28.26 10.38
CA ASN A 265 3.29 -29.65 10.08
C ASN A 265 3.59 -30.08 8.63
N LEU A 266 4.69 -29.59 8.07
CA LEU A 266 5.24 -30.04 6.80
C LEU A 266 6.25 -31.20 7.03
N SER A 267 6.74 -31.80 5.93
CA SER A 267 7.77 -32.83 6.01
C SER A 267 9.06 -32.31 6.62
N SER A 268 9.47 -32.76 7.80
CA SER A 268 10.63 -32.27 8.58
C SER A 268 11.98 -32.68 7.97
N ASN A 269 12.15 -32.54 6.67
CA ASN A 269 13.45 -32.68 6.00
C ASN A 269 14.14 -31.29 5.85
N GLU A 270 15.41 -31.29 5.53
CA GLU A 270 16.23 -30.08 5.34
C GLU A 270 16.25 -29.64 3.85
N THR A 271 15.17 -29.89 3.11
CA THR A 271 15.08 -29.62 1.67
C THR A 271 14.08 -28.50 1.42
N LEU A 272 14.44 -27.47 0.66
CA LEU A 272 13.51 -26.51 0.11
C LEU A 272 12.89 -27.08 -1.15
N ASP A 273 11.65 -27.49 -1.05
CA ASP A 273 10.79 -27.92 -2.14
C ASP A 273 9.70 -26.87 -2.42
N LYS A 274 8.98 -27.02 -3.52
CA LYS A 274 7.93 -26.07 -3.91
C LYS A 274 6.83 -25.93 -2.86
N GLU A 275 6.41 -27.02 -2.21
CA GLU A 275 5.39 -26.97 -1.15
C GLU A 275 5.83 -26.07 0.00
N THR A 276 7.08 -26.20 0.43
CA THR A 276 7.64 -25.37 1.50
C THR A 276 7.82 -23.93 1.06
N TYR A 277 8.29 -23.71 -0.16
CA TYR A 277 8.45 -22.36 -0.73
C TYR A 277 7.11 -21.61 -0.82
N ASP A 278 6.07 -22.25 -1.33
CA ASP A 278 4.73 -21.67 -1.42
C ASP A 278 4.10 -21.46 -0.03
N SER A 279 4.39 -22.36 0.92
CA SER A 279 3.98 -22.22 2.32
C SER A 279 4.60 -20.99 2.98
N LEU A 280 5.91 -20.78 2.82
CA LEU A 280 6.64 -19.62 3.36
C LEU A 280 6.04 -18.30 2.85
N ARG A 281 5.84 -18.17 1.54
CA ARG A 281 5.23 -16.99 0.92
C ARG A 281 3.80 -16.74 1.42
N SER A 282 3.03 -17.82 1.53
CA SER A 282 1.65 -17.73 2.01
C SER A 282 1.60 -17.31 3.48
N GLN A 283 2.56 -17.75 4.29
CA GLN A 283 2.63 -17.37 5.70
C GLN A 283 3.03 -15.90 5.90
N VAL A 284 3.94 -15.38 5.07
CA VAL A 284 4.27 -13.92 5.06
C VAL A 284 3.03 -13.10 4.74
N ILE A 285 2.26 -13.47 3.70
CA ILE A 285 1.02 -12.78 3.33
C ILE A 285 -0.03 -12.88 4.44
N LEU A 286 -0.16 -14.04 5.07
CA LEU A 286 -1.09 -14.24 6.16
C LEU A 286 -0.74 -13.38 7.38
N ASP A 287 0.53 -13.37 7.77
CA ASP A 287 1.01 -12.56 8.88
C ASP A 287 0.78 -11.06 8.62
N TRP A 288 1.14 -10.57 7.45
CA TRP A 288 0.90 -9.18 7.05
C TRP A 288 -0.59 -8.76 7.16
N ASN A 289 -1.50 -9.64 6.75
CA ASN A 289 -2.94 -9.34 6.75
C ASN A 289 -3.63 -9.56 8.11
N THR A 290 -2.96 -10.21 9.06
CA THR A 290 -3.58 -10.59 10.34
C THR A 290 -2.87 -10.05 11.58
N SER A 291 -1.65 -9.54 11.40
CA SER A 291 -0.82 -9.02 12.49
C SER A 291 -0.27 -7.65 12.14
N SER A 292 -0.54 -6.66 12.98
CA SER A 292 0.06 -5.32 12.85
C SER A 292 1.49 -5.24 13.42
N THR A 293 2.00 -6.31 14.03
CA THR A 293 3.29 -6.29 14.73
C THR A 293 4.49 -6.05 13.82
N HIS A 294 4.40 -6.43 12.55
CA HIS A 294 5.46 -6.28 11.57
C HIS A 294 5.26 -5.07 10.63
N ASP A 295 4.14 -4.36 10.74
CA ASP A 295 3.94 -3.09 10.02
C ASP A 295 4.64 -1.94 10.77
N LEU A 296 5.95 -1.83 10.53
CA LEU A 296 6.80 -0.82 11.17
C LEU A 296 6.35 0.61 10.83
N GLN A 297 5.79 0.84 9.64
CA GLN A 297 5.30 2.15 9.23
C GLN A 297 4.03 2.53 9.98
N LEU A 298 3.08 1.62 10.11
CA LEU A 298 1.87 1.83 10.89
C LEU A 298 2.20 2.04 12.37
N LYS A 299 3.08 1.22 12.93
CA LYS A 299 3.54 1.36 14.31
C LYS A 299 4.17 2.73 14.56
N GLN A 300 5.05 3.19 13.66
CA GLN A 300 5.67 4.50 13.77
C GLN A 300 4.64 5.64 13.69
N ALA A 301 3.59 5.49 12.86
CA ALA A 301 2.50 6.45 12.78
C ALA A 301 1.69 6.51 14.09
N GLU A 302 1.42 5.37 14.71
CA GLU A 302 0.74 5.30 16.00
C GLU A 302 1.60 5.94 17.11
N GLU A 303 2.91 5.64 17.16
CA GLU A 303 3.86 6.26 18.10
C GLU A 303 3.92 7.78 17.96
N GLU A 304 3.93 8.30 16.73
CA GLU A 304 3.92 9.76 16.47
C GLU A 304 2.64 10.43 16.99
N LEU A 305 1.50 9.79 16.91
CA LEU A 305 0.23 10.33 17.37
C LEU A 305 0.01 10.20 18.88
N HIS A 306 0.76 9.33 19.54
CA HIS A 306 0.75 9.21 21.01
C HIS A 306 1.67 10.23 21.71
N GLY A 307 2.65 10.76 20.99
CA GLY A 307 3.71 11.67 21.37
C GLY A 307 3.87 12.63 22.06
#